data_4b8f03d350383a59e9fee640ae77cde8
#
_entry.id   4b8f03d350383a59e9fee640ae77cde8
#
_cell.length_a   1.000
_cell.length_b   1.000
_cell.length_c   1.000
_cell.angle_alpha   90.00
_cell.angle_beta   90.00
_cell.angle_gamma   90.00
#
_symmetry.space_group_name_H-M   'P 1'
#
loop_
_entity.id
_entity.type
_entity.pdbx_description
1 polymer ?
#
loop_
_entity_poly.entity_id
_entity_poly.type
_entity_poly.pdbx_seq_one_letter_code
_entity_poly.pdbx_strand_id
1 'polypeptide(L)'
;MKINTALILCAGFGKRLNPLTLDIPKPLIELNNVSVLETCINLIESLDVKEIFINTFYLKDQIRNFINKKNFKPKISIIDDGKNILDTGGGIKNMLNHTKEDDVLIFNPDTIWKKNYSKEIIEMEKLYFSKQLKNILLLVNKDLSFDKNLNGNF
;
A
#
# COMPACT_ATOMS: atom_id res chain seq x y z
N MET A 1 -3.86 7.95 -20.67
CA MET A 1 -4.12 6.69 -19.94
C MET A 1 -4.02 6.99 -18.46
N LYS A 2 -4.71 6.24 -17.61
CA LYS A 2 -4.76 6.43 -16.17
C LYS A 2 -4.84 5.07 -15.48
N ILE A 3 -4.13 4.90 -14.38
CA ILE A 3 -4.19 3.67 -13.58
C ILE A 3 -5.39 3.77 -12.63
N ASN A 4 -6.31 2.82 -12.70
CA ASN A 4 -7.55 2.82 -11.92
C ASN A 4 -7.51 1.86 -10.72
N THR A 5 -6.49 1.03 -10.63
CA THR A 5 -6.37 -0.02 -9.60
C THR A 5 -5.13 0.18 -8.76
N ALA A 6 -5.28 0.07 -7.43
CA ALA A 6 -4.18 0.08 -6.49
C ALA A 6 -4.14 -1.21 -5.65
N LEU A 7 -2.94 -1.64 -5.30
CA LEU A 7 -2.66 -2.77 -4.41
C LEU A 7 -1.99 -2.25 -3.15
N ILE A 8 -2.45 -2.67 -1.96
CA ILE A 8 -1.85 -2.31 -0.68
C ILE A 8 -1.39 -3.58 0.05
N LEU A 9 -0.12 -3.61 0.45
CA LEU A 9 0.53 -4.76 1.07
C LEU A 9 0.35 -4.75 2.60
N CYS A 10 -0.61 -5.51 3.12
CA CYS A 10 -0.99 -5.52 4.55
C CYS A 10 -0.79 -6.86 5.26
N ALA A 11 -0.19 -7.87 4.64
CA ALA A 11 -0.09 -9.22 5.18
C ALA A 11 1.00 -9.42 6.26
N GLY A 12 1.94 -8.47 6.39
CA GLY A 12 3.12 -8.62 7.23
C GLY A 12 2.86 -8.68 8.74
N PHE A 13 3.66 -9.46 9.46
CA PHE A 13 3.59 -9.60 10.93
C PHE A 13 3.99 -8.34 11.72
N GLY A 14 4.77 -7.45 11.13
CA GLY A 14 5.25 -6.25 11.81
C GLY A 14 6.24 -6.49 12.98
N LYS A 15 6.90 -7.64 13.07
CA LYS A 15 7.71 -8.12 14.21
C LYS A 15 8.71 -7.10 14.77
N ARG A 16 9.25 -6.20 13.93
CA ARG A 16 10.19 -5.14 14.36
C ARG A 16 9.55 -4.09 15.28
N LEU A 17 8.23 -4.01 15.30
CA LEU A 17 7.46 -3.07 16.13
C LEU A 17 6.87 -3.73 17.39
N ASN A 18 7.23 -4.98 17.71
CA ASN A 18 6.80 -5.62 18.95
C ASN A 18 7.26 -4.78 20.16
N PRO A 19 6.40 -4.66 21.21
CA PRO A 19 5.15 -5.40 21.44
C PRO A 19 3.89 -4.81 20.76
N LEU A 20 3.95 -3.63 20.12
CA LEU A 20 2.79 -2.95 19.55
C LEU A 20 2.01 -3.81 18.54
N THR A 21 2.72 -4.65 17.79
CA THR A 21 2.11 -5.47 16.73
C THR A 21 1.73 -6.88 17.19
N LEU A 22 1.73 -7.16 18.48
CA LEU A 22 1.18 -8.42 19.01
C LEU A 22 -0.35 -8.44 18.91
N ASP A 23 -0.99 -7.30 19.20
CA ASP A 23 -2.45 -7.19 19.28
C ASP A 23 -3.06 -6.31 18.16
N ILE A 24 -2.25 -5.52 17.47
CA ILE A 24 -2.69 -4.60 16.42
C ILE A 24 -1.86 -4.85 15.15
N PRO A 25 -2.47 -5.13 13.99
CA PRO A 25 -1.71 -5.29 12.76
C PRO A 25 -1.04 -3.97 12.38
N LYS A 26 0.21 -4.04 11.90
CA LYS A 26 1.02 -2.85 11.57
C LYS A 26 0.28 -1.77 10.77
N PRO A 27 -0.55 -2.12 9.76
CA PRO A 27 -1.31 -1.13 8.99
C PRO A 27 -2.34 -0.33 9.80
N LEU A 28 -2.75 -0.83 10.97
CA LEU A 28 -3.71 -0.15 11.85
C LEU A 28 -3.05 0.62 13.00
N ILE A 29 -1.73 0.68 13.07
CA ILE A 29 -1.03 1.57 14.01
C ILE A 29 -1.37 3.01 13.65
N GLU A 30 -1.76 3.79 14.65
CA GLU A 30 -2.16 5.18 14.47
C GLU A 30 -0.99 6.15 14.67
N LEU A 31 -0.93 7.13 13.79
CA LEU A 31 -0.10 8.32 13.92
C LEU A 31 -1.03 9.53 13.94
N ASN A 32 -1.02 10.30 15.04
CA ASN A 32 -1.94 11.43 15.24
C ASN A 32 -3.44 11.03 15.09
N ASN A 33 -3.84 9.91 15.70
CA ASN A 33 -5.20 9.36 15.69
C ASN A 33 -5.73 8.92 14.30
N VAL A 34 -4.83 8.71 13.34
CA VAL A 34 -5.17 8.18 12.02
C VAL A 34 -4.27 6.99 11.72
N SER A 35 -4.83 5.86 11.31
CA SER A 35 -4.02 4.68 10.98
C SER A 35 -3.19 4.92 9.72
N VAL A 36 -2.02 4.25 9.65
CA VAL A 36 -1.16 4.38 8.45
C VAL A 36 -1.86 3.82 7.21
N LEU A 37 -2.73 2.82 7.36
CA LEU A 37 -3.58 2.31 6.28
C LEU A 37 -4.58 3.37 5.79
N GLU A 38 -5.26 4.07 6.72
CA GLU A 38 -6.18 5.14 6.38
C GLU A 38 -5.48 6.28 5.64
N THR A 39 -4.30 6.67 6.11
CA THR A 39 -3.48 7.68 5.45
C THR A 39 -3.11 7.27 4.01
N CYS A 40 -2.76 5.99 3.81
CA CYS A 40 -2.46 5.44 2.49
C CYS A 40 -3.71 5.45 1.59
N ILE A 41 -4.86 5.00 2.08
CA ILE A 41 -6.12 4.99 1.31
C ILE A 41 -6.52 6.41 0.94
N ASN A 42 -6.43 7.39 1.85
CA ASN A 42 -6.75 8.79 1.58
C ASN A 42 -5.85 9.40 0.49
N LEU A 43 -4.57 9.02 0.43
CA LEU A 43 -3.71 9.40 -0.69
C LEU A 43 -4.21 8.79 -2.00
N ILE A 44 -4.53 7.48 -2.01
CA ILE A 44 -5.02 6.78 -3.21
C ILE A 44 -6.34 7.38 -3.69
N GLU A 45 -7.24 7.75 -2.78
CA GLU A 45 -8.47 8.49 -3.12
C GLU A 45 -8.19 9.80 -3.84
N SER A 46 -7.15 10.53 -3.41
CA SER A 46 -6.76 11.80 -4.03
C SER A 46 -6.24 11.64 -5.47
N LEU A 47 -5.85 10.42 -5.84
CA LEU A 47 -5.44 10.03 -7.19
C LEU A 47 -6.64 9.64 -8.08
N ASP A 48 -7.86 9.63 -7.54
CA ASP A 48 -9.09 9.21 -8.22
C ASP A 48 -9.03 7.75 -8.75
N VAL A 49 -8.31 6.88 -8.02
CA VAL A 49 -8.30 5.43 -8.21
C VAL A 49 -9.69 4.87 -7.92
N LYS A 50 -10.15 3.88 -8.69
CA LYS A 50 -11.50 3.34 -8.61
C LYS A 50 -11.59 2.09 -7.74
N GLU A 51 -10.54 1.28 -7.72
CA GLU A 51 -10.52 0.01 -7.02
C GLU A 51 -9.21 -0.20 -6.26
N ILE A 52 -9.31 -0.72 -5.04
CA ILE A 52 -8.16 -1.05 -4.18
C ILE A 52 -8.26 -2.51 -3.77
N PHE A 53 -7.20 -3.27 -3.96
CA PHE A 53 -7.03 -4.60 -3.38
C PHE A 53 -6.05 -4.52 -2.21
N ILE A 54 -6.42 -5.13 -1.09
CA ILE A 54 -5.60 -5.18 0.13
C ILE A 54 -5.34 -6.64 0.47
N ASN A 55 -4.09 -7.09 0.39
CA ASN A 55 -3.80 -8.43 0.86
C ASN A 55 -3.67 -8.46 2.38
N THR A 56 -4.12 -9.56 2.99
CA THR A 56 -4.12 -9.75 4.44
C THR A 56 -3.72 -11.15 4.82
N PHE A 57 -3.07 -11.28 5.99
CA PHE A 57 -2.72 -12.56 6.59
C PHE A 57 -2.79 -12.46 8.11
N TYR A 58 -1.89 -11.68 8.72
CA TYR A 58 -1.81 -11.50 10.16
C TYR A 58 -2.89 -10.55 10.66
N LEU A 59 -3.63 -10.96 11.70
CA LEU A 59 -4.73 -10.21 12.32
C LEU A 59 -5.74 -9.65 11.29
N LYS A 60 -5.99 -10.42 10.24
CA LYS A 60 -6.78 -10.04 9.06
C LYS A 60 -8.17 -9.52 9.38
N ASP A 61 -8.81 -10.05 10.42
CA ASP A 61 -10.17 -9.65 10.79
C ASP A 61 -10.23 -8.23 11.34
N GLN A 62 -9.16 -7.74 11.96
CA GLN A 62 -9.08 -6.35 12.39
C GLN A 62 -9.01 -5.40 11.18
N ILE A 63 -8.25 -5.74 10.14
CA ILE A 63 -8.18 -4.96 8.89
C ILE A 63 -9.55 -4.97 8.21
N ARG A 64 -10.20 -6.13 8.11
CA ARG A 64 -11.55 -6.27 7.54
C ARG A 64 -12.56 -5.40 8.30
N ASN A 65 -12.57 -5.49 9.62
CA ASN A 65 -13.47 -4.71 10.47
C ASN A 65 -13.21 -3.20 10.34
N PHE A 66 -11.96 -2.79 10.23
CA PHE A 66 -11.59 -1.40 10.02
C PHE A 66 -12.16 -0.87 8.68
N ILE A 67 -11.94 -1.60 7.59
CA ILE A 67 -12.44 -1.20 6.26
C ILE A 67 -13.97 -1.14 6.25
N ASN A 68 -14.66 -2.12 6.84
CA ASN A 68 -16.12 -2.17 6.88
C ASN A 68 -16.77 -1.04 7.70
N LYS A 69 -16.05 -0.47 8.67
CA LYS A 69 -16.53 0.65 9.50
C LYS A 69 -16.35 2.02 8.84
N LYS A 70 -15.57 2.09 7.79
CA LYS A 70 -15.25 3.34 7.10
C LYS A 70 -15.97 3.41 5.74
N ASN A 71 -16.20 4.62 5.27
CA ASN A 71 -16.82 4.85 3.96
C ASN A 71 -15.77 5.50 3.05
N PHE A 72 -15.04 4.68 2.31
CA PHE A 72 -14.05 5.09 1.33
C PHE A 72 -14.68 5.20 -0.06
N LYS A 73 -14.22 6.14 -0.89
CA LYS A 73 -14.73 6.33 -2.26
C LYS A 73 -14.40 5.16 -3.19
N PRO A 74 -13.14 4.65 -3.22
CA PRO A 74 -12.81 3.50 -4.05
C PRO A 74 -13.50 2.25 -3.54
N LYS A 75 -13.83 1.34 -4.44
CA LYS A 75 -14.22 -0.02 -4.07
C LYS A 75 -13.01 -0.74 -3.47
N ILE A 76 -13.13 -1.24 -2.24
CA ILE A 76 -12.05 -1.96 -1.55
C ILE A 76 -12.38 -3.43 -1.47
N SER A 77 -11.47 -4.28 -1.95
CA SER A 77 -11.53 -5.74 -1.88
C SER A 77 -10.39 -6.27 -1.02
N ILE A 78 -10.72 -7.07 0.00
CA ILE A 78 -9.74 -7.68 0.90
C ILE A 78 -9.44 -9.09 0.41
N ILE A 79 -8.17 -9.37 0.12
CA ILE A 79 -7.67 -10.64 -0.38
C ILE A 79 -6.90 -11.35 0.73
N ASP A 80 -7.33 -12.55 1.06
CA ASP A 80 -6.65 -13.40 2.04
C ASP A 80 -5.49 -14.13 1.36
N ASP A 81 -4.30 -14.05 1.93
CA ASP A 81 -3.13 -14.78 1.42
C ASP A 81 -3.17 -16.30 1.72
N GLY A 82 -4.21 -16.75 2.42
CA GLY A 82 -4.47 -18.18 2.64
C GLY A 82 -3.79 -18.75 3.88
N LYS A 83 -3.20 -19.94 3.78
CA LYS A 83 -2.62 -20.67 4.93
C LYS A 83 -1.21 -20.23 5.29
N ASN A 84 -0.47 -19.70 4.34
CA ASN A 84 0.92 -19.27 4.50
C ASN A 84 1.07 -17.85 4.00
N ILE A 85 1.97 -17.09 4.63
CA ILE A 85 2.34 -15.77 4.15
C ILE A 85 3.04 -15.88 2.80
N LEU A 86 2.64 -15.05 1.83
CA LEU A 86 3.10 -15.15 0.43
C LEU A 86 4.31 -14.25 0.12
N ASP A 87 4.85 -13.55 1.11
CA ASP A 87 5.82 -12.47 0.90
C ASP A 87 5.31 -11.38 -0.08
N THR A 88 6.15 -10.39 -0.38
CA THR A 88 5.75 -9.23 -1.20
C THR A 88 5.31 -9.65 -2.60
N GLY A 89 6.14 -10.40 -3.32
CA GLY A 89 5.85 -10.80 -4.70
C GLY A 89 4.66 -11.74 -4.82
N GLY A 90 4.54 -12.68 -3.88
CA GLY A 90 3.40 -13.61 -3.83
C GLY A 90 2.09 -12.90 -3.51
N GLY A 91 2.09 -11.95 -2.56
CA GLY A 91 0.93 -11.13 -2.23
C GLY A 91 0.47 -10.27 -3.39
N ILE A 92 1.40 -9.63 -4.12
CA ILE A 92 1.09 -8.89 -5.35
C ILE A 92 0.44 -9.81 -6.38
N LYS A 93 1.06 -10.96 -6.67
CA LYS A 93 0.53 -11.93 -7.63
C LYS A 93 -0.86 -12.43 -7.23
N ASN A 94 -1.08 -12.69 -5.93
CA ASN A 94 -2.38 -13.10 -5.41
C ASN A 94 -3.45 -12.03 -5.68
N MET A 95 -3.16 -10.75 -5.39
CA MET A 95 -4.08 -9.65 -5.67
C MET A 95 -4.33 -9.44 -7.17
N LEU A 96 -3.31 -9.57 -8.02
CA LEU A 96 -3.44 -9.44 -9.48
C LEU A 96 -4.40 -10.47 -10.09
N ASN A 97 -4.58 -11.64 -9.49
CA ASN A 97 -5.57 -12.64 -9.95
C ASN A 97 -7.02 -12.14 -9.79
N HIS A 98 -7.27 -11.06 -9.07
CA HIS A 98 -8.59 -10.51 -8.79
C HIS A 98 -8.91 -9.25 -9.58
N THR A 99 -7.98 -8.74 -10.38
CA THR A 99 -8.21 -7.62 -11.30
C THR A 99 -8.00 -8.04 -12.75
N LYS A 100 -8.58 -7.27 -13.67
CA LYS A 100 -8.36 -7.39 -15.11
C LYS A 100 -7.45 -6.29 -15.66
N GLU A 101 -7.01 -5.39 -14.78
CA GLU A 101 -6.14 -4.28 -15.15
C GLU A 101 -4.69 -4.77 -15.27
N ASP A 102 -4.05 -4.40 -16.37
CA ASP A 102 -2.63 -4.73 -16.62
C ASP A 102 -1.69 -3.80 -15.83
N ASP A 103 -2.12 -2.55 -15.62
CA ASP A 103 -1.36 -1.52 -14.93
C ASP A 103 -1.94 -1.24 -13.55
N VAL A 104 -1.10 -1.31 -12.51
CA VAL A 104 -1.51 -1.10 -11.12
C VAL A 104 -0.52 -0.23 -10.36
N LEU A 105 -1.02 0.52 -9.37
CA LEU A 105 -0.21 1.18 -8.37
C LEU A 105 -0.01 0.24 -7.17
N ILE A 106 1.21 0.12 -6.66
CA ILE A 106 1.51 -0.73 -5.50
C ILE A 106 1.98 0.15 -4.35
N PHE A 107 1.36 0.00 -3.18
CA PHE A 107 1.66 0.78 -1.99
C PHE A 107 2.08 -0.10 -0.81
N ASN A 108 3.10 0.36 -0.10
CA ASN A 108 3.38 -0.07 1.26
C ASN A 108 2.66 0.89 2.22
N PRO A 109 1.72 0.42 3.06
CA PRO A 109 0.93 1.30 3.91
C PRO A 109 1.74 1.91 5.05
N ASP A 110 2.89 1.33 5.40
CA ASP A 110 3.78 1.77 6.47
C ASP A 110 4.69 2.94 6.10
N THR A 111 4.55 3.47 4.91
CA THR A 111 5.12 4.76 4.51
C THR A 111 4.24 5.89 5.06
N ILE A 112 4.85 6.93 5.62
CA ILE A 112 4.10 8.12 6.07
C ILE A 112 3.74 8.96 4.86
N TRP A 113 2.61 8.64 4.26
CA TRP A 113 2.10 9.32 3.08
C TRP A 113 1.57 10.71 3.43
N LYS A 114 2.00 11.72 2.68
CA LYS A 114 1.51 13.09 2.76
C LYS A 114 0.83 13.48 1.45
N LYS A 115 -0.06 14.49 1.48
CA LYS A 115 -0.81 14.94 0.30
C LYS A 115 0.08 15.35 -0.90
N ASN A 116 1.29 15.85 -0.66
CA ASN A 116 2.20 16.23 -1.73
C ASN A 116 2.64 15.03 -2.60
N TYR A 117 2.64 13.80 -2.07
CA TYR A 117 2.97 12.62 -2.87
C TYR A 117 2.00 12.37 -4.03
N SER A 118 0.77 12.88 -3.97
CA SER A 118 -0.16 12.74 -5.09
C SER A 118 0.38 13.37 -6.38
N LYS A 119 1.07 14.51 -6.27
CA LYS A 119 1.71 15.17 -7.43
C LYS A 119 2.82 14.30 -8.01
N GLU A 120 3.69 13.77 -7.17
CA GLU A 120 4.81 12.91 -7.60
C GLU A 120 4.30 11.63 -8.28
N ILE A 121 3.25 11.01 -7.73
CA ILE A 121 2.65 9.80 -8.32
C ILE A 121 2.00 10.11 -9.67
N ILE A 122 1.32 11.24 -9.82
CA ILE A 122 0.76 11.66 -11.10
C ILE A 122 1.86 11.89 -12.16
N GLU A 123 2.98 12.48 -11.77
CA GLU A 123 4.13 12.66 -12.68
C GLU A 123 4.77 11.32 -13.05
N MET A 124 4.87 10.38 -12.10
CA MET A 124 5.32 9.02 -12.37
C MET A 124 4.40 8.31 -13.37
N GLU A 125 3.08 8.43 -13.21
CA GLU A 125 2.10 7.83 -14.12
C GLU A 125 2.24 8.41 -15.55
N LYS A 126 2.40 9.71 -15.70
CA LYS A 126 2.66 10.35 -16.98
C LYS A 126 3.95 9.82 -17.63
N LEU A 127 5.03 9.70 -16.84
CA LEU A 127 6.30 9.18 -17.33
C LEU A 127 6.18 7.70 -17.75
N TYR A 128 5.48 6.89 -16.94
CA TYR A 128 5.23 5.48 -17.20
C TYR A 128 4.60 5.27 -18.59
N PHE A 129 3.49 5.94 -18.86
CA PHE A 129 2.80 5.81 -20.15
C PHE A 129 3.56 6.46 -21.30
N SER A 130 4.13 7.65 -21.12
CA SER A 130 4.83 8.35 -22.20
C SER A 130 6.09 7.63 -22.68
N LYS A 131 6.78 6.91 -21.78
CA LYS A 131 7.98 6.14 -22.06
C LYS A 131 7.73 4.65 -22.28
N GLN A 132 6.46 4.20 -22.19
CA GLN A 132 6.08 2.79 -22.32
C GLN A 132 6.91 1.89 -21.38
N LEU A 133 7.07 2.31 -20.12
CA LEU A 133 7.88 1.58 -19.15
C LEU A 133 7.15 0.30 -18.69
N LYS A 134 7.92 -0.73 -18.36
CA LYS A 134 7.36 -1.96 -17.76
C LYS A 134 7.09 -1.81 -16.26
N ASN A 135 7.86 -0.97 -15.61
CA ASN A 135 7.69 -0.62 -14.18
C ASN A 135 8.39 0.71 -13.90
N ILE A 136 7.99 1.35 -12.80
CA ILE A 136 8.60 2.58 -12.30
C ILE A 136 8.52 2.55 -10.77
N LEU A 137 9.56 3.03 -10.08
CA LEU A 137 9.62 3.09 -8.64
C LEU A 137 9.77 4.54 -8.17
N LEU A 138 9.00 4.91 -7.14
CA LEU A 138 9.24 6.14 -6.39
C LEU A 138 10.32 5.89 -5.35
N LEU A 139 11.47 6.52 -5.51
CA LEU A 139 12.61 6.39 -4.61
C LEU A 139 12.78 7.67 -3.80
N VAL A 140 13.29 7.52 -2.57
CA VAL A 140 13.68 8.63 -1.71
C VAL A 140 15.20 8.73 -1.73
N ASN A 141 15.73 9.94 -1.92
CA ASN A 141 17.16 10.18 -1.85
C ASN A 141 17.66 9.80 -0.43
N LYS A 142 18.77 9.04 -0.37
CA LYS A 142 19.39 8.61 0.89
C LYS A 142 19.68 9.78 1.85
N ASP A 143 20.03 10.94 1.33
CA ASP A 143 20.30 12.12 2.14
C ASP A 143 19.07 12.64 2.92
N LEU A 144 17.86 12.28 2.46
CA LEU A 144 16.60 12.57 3.12
C LEU A 144 16.17 11.48 4.11
N SER A 145 16.91 10.37 4.19
CA SER A 145 16.62 9.30 5.14
C SER A 145 16.87 9.77 6.57
N PHE A 146 15.94 9.43 7.46
CA PHE A 146 16.10 9.63 8.90
C PHE A 146 17.28 8.79 9.46
N ASP A 147 17.38 7.55 9.02
CA ASP A 147 18.47 6.65 9.38
C ASP A 147 19.58 6.71 8.32
N LYS A 148 20.68 7.34 8.67
CA LYS A 148 21.85 7.49 7.79
C LYS A 148 22.65 6.20 7.58
N ASN A 149 22.41 5.19 8.42
CA ASN A 149 23.08 3.88 8.35
C ASN A 149 22.33 2.88 7.45
N LEU A 150 21.12 3.23 6.98
CA LEU A 150 20.40 2.38 6.03
C LEU A 150 21.19 2.27 4.73
N ASN A 151 21.62 1.04 4.43
CA ASN A 151 22.07 0.70 3.09
C ASN A 151 20.83 0.61 2.20
N GLY A 152 20.78 1.43 1.15
CA GLY A 152 19.73 1.34 0.15
C GLY A 152 19.75 -0.04 -0.52
N ASN A 153 18.62 -0.44 -1.09
CA ASN A 153 18.50 -1.67 -1.87
C ASN A 153 18.88 -1.47 -3.35
N PHE A 154 19.28 -0.24 -3.71
CA PHE A 154 19.65 0.17 -5.07
C PHE A 154 20.88 1.05 -5.05
#